data_2b7c5780bb42383515333a954ce7c979
#
_entry.id   2b7c5780bb42383515333a954ce7c979
#
_cell.length_a   1.000
_cell.length_b   1.000
_cell.length_c   1.000
_cell.angle_alpha   90.00
_cell.angle_beta   90.00
_cell.angle_gamma   90.00
#
_symmetry.space_group_name_H-M   'P 1'
#
loop_
_entity.id
_entity.type
_entity.pdbx_description
1 polymer ?
#
loop_
_entity_poly.entity_id
_entity_poly.type
_entity_poly.pdbx_seq_one_letter_code
_entity_poly.pdbx_strand_id
1 'polypeptide(L)'
;GKSKENMLLLKHLKGDVQGKELVIEDSIVNERWRQVLKENTDIENDLFNYQKNREISKVPFMPVDRLITNDEVDDILDTLTKVLPTGKFTSGSYLEQFEKVLSTYLHKRYVIATSSGTDAIMIGLLALGLNRGDEVIMPANSFSATENAVLALGGVPIYVDINPQTFCIDPNKIEEAITPYTKFILPVHLYGKHSEMKQIRQIANRFKLKVIEDACQGIGLTDLGKHADITTLSFNPYKNFGVCGKAGAIATDNEELAKTCIQFSYHGFEVNVKNKKVINFGFNSKMDNLQAAIGLERMKYLSLNNFKRLFLADRYITQLAELQNKGLIELPELSEDHVWHLFPIKVRTEDRTDIMTKLHEDFGVQTDVYYPILSHMQKTPLVQDKYSKLQLVHTEKAHSQVLHLPLYPSFTLEEQDRVVEGLFHVIKQEVRV
;
A
#
# COMPACT_ATOMS: atom_id res chain seq x y z
N GLY A 1 7.24 -6.30 16.77
CA GLY A 1 6.08 -5.77 16.08
C GLY A 1 5.31 -6.82 15.30
N LYS A 2 4.18 -6.46 14.76
CA LYS A 2 3.29 -7.36 13.99
C LYS A 2 4.02 -8.06 12.83
N SER A 3 4.93 -7.37 12.14
CA SER A 3 5.73 -7.96 11.06
C SER A 3 6.63 -9.09 11.54
N LYS A 4 7.24 -8.94 12.72
CA LYS A 4 8.11 -9.96 13.31
C LYS A 4 7.31 -11.19 13.72
N GLU A 5 6.14 -11.01 14.31
CA GLU A 5 5.20 -12.08 14.65
C GLU A 5 4.75 -12.82 13.39
N ASN A 6 4.41 -12.10 12.33
CA ASN A 6 4.05 -12.69 11.04
C ASN A 6 5.20 -13.53 10.45
N MET A 7 6.42 -13.05 10.52
CA MET A 7 7.59 -13.79 10.03
C MET A 7 7.86 -15.06 10.85
N LEU A 8 7.67 -15.01 12.16
CA LEU A 8 7.80 -16.18 13.02
C LEU A 8 6.72 -17.23 12.70
N LEU A 9 5.49 -16.79 12.53
CA LEU A 9 4.38 -17.67 12.14
C LEU A 9 4.65 -18.29 10.76
N LEU A 10 5.15 -17.50 9.82
CA LEU A 10 5.50 -17.98 8.49
C LEU A 10 6.56 -19.07 8.53
N LYS A 11 7.63 -18.88 9.31
CA LYS A 11 8.69 -19.89 9.48
C LYS A 11 8.13 -21.21 10.03
N HIS A 12 7.19 -21.09 10.94
CA HIS A 12 6.54 -22.24 11.55
C HIS A 12 5.68 -23.02 10.53
N LEU A 13 4.86 -22.28 9.76
CA LEU A 13 3.99 -22.85 8.73
C LEU A 13 4.75 -23.50 7.58
N LYS A 14 5.92 -22.99 7.23
CA LYS A 14 6.76 -23.58 6.18
C LYS A 14 7.15 -25.04 6.43
N GLY A 15 7.33 -25.41 7.68
CA GLY A 15 7.62 -26.79 8.06
C GLY A 15 6.47 -27.75 7.76
N ASP A 16 5.25 -27.24 7.68
CA ASP A 16 4.02 -28.05 7.66
C ASP A 16 3.32 -28.12 6.29
N VAL A 17 3.66 -27.21 5.35
CA VAL A 17 3.08 -27.18 3.99
C VAL A 17 3.39 -28.45 3.17
N GLN A 18 4.24 -29.35 3.69
CA GLN A 18 4.57 -30.62 3.05
C GLN A 18 3.63 -31.79 3.43
N GLY A 19 2.49 -31.52 4.04
CA GLY A 19 1.45 -32.52 4.29
C GLY A 19 1.38 -33.07 5.72
N LYS A 20 1.87 -32.31 6.70
CA LYS A 20 1.73 -32.61 8.14
C LYS A 20 0.70 -31.69 8.77
N GLU A 21 0.06 -32.14 9.84
CA GLU A 21 -0.81 -31.28 10.65
C GLU A 21 -0.04 -30.07 11.18
N LEU A 22 -0.70 -28.91 11.19
CA LEU A 22 -0.14 -27.68 11.70
C LEU A 22 0.07 -27.82 13.22
N VAL A 23 1.28 -28.06 13.63
CA VAL A 23 1.69 -28.06 15.04
C VAL A 23 2.31 -26.69 15.35
N ILE A 24 1.53 -25.81 15.94
CA ILE A 24 2.02 -24.51 16.39
C ILE A 24 2.57 -24.66 17.79
N GLU A 25 3.89 -24.62 17.92
CA GLU A 25 4.52 -24.69 19.25
C GLU A 25 4.28 -23.41 20.05
N ASP A 26 3.97 -23.59 21.32
CA ASP A 26 3.57 -22.53 22.25
C ASP A 26 4.59 -21.41 22.43
N SER A 27 5.87 -21.68 22.17
CA SER A 27 6.95 -20.73 22.38
C SER A 27 7.18 -19.77 21.18
N ILE A 28 6.60 -20.05 20.01
CA ILE A 28 6.94 -19.35 18.76
C ILE A 28 5.82 -18.42 18.30
N VAL A 29 4.57 -18.80 18.58
CA VAL A 29 3.38 -18.04 18.12
C VAL A 29 2.62 -17.55 19.33
N ASN A 30 2.44 -16.25 19.44
CA ASN A 30 1.67 -15.70 20.54
C ASN A 30 0.19 -16.09 20.46
N GLU A 31 -0.50 -16.04 21.60
CA GLU A 31 -1.90 -16.43 21.74
C GLU A 31 -2.84 -15.75 20.75
N ARG A 32 -2.49 -14.52 20.31
CA ARG A 32 -3.23 -13.76 19.30
C ARG A 32 -3.29 -14.48 17.96
N TRP A 33 -2.18 -15.04 17.49
CA TRP A 33 -2.14 -15.76 16.22
C TRP A 33 -2.88 -17.09 16.31
N ARG A 34 -2.81 -17.76 17.45
CA ARG A 34 -3.61 -18.96 17.68
C ARG A 34 -5.09 -18.66 17.61
N GLN A 35 -5.52 -17.56 18.19
CA GLN A 35 -6.92 -17.16 18.16
C GLN A 35 -7.35 -16.79 16.74
N VAL A 36 -6.52 -16.04 16.00
CA VAL A 36 -6.77 -15.73 14.60
C VAL A 36 -6.90 -17.00 13.76
N LEU A 37 -6.04 -17.98 13.94
CA LEU A 37 -6.10 -19.26 13.23
C LEU A 37 -7.33 -20.09 13.63
N LYS A 38 -7.71 -20.09 14.90
CA LYS A 38 -8.91 -20.79 15.37
C LYS A 38 -10.22 -20.16 14.89
N GLU A 39 -10.25 -18.82 14.78
CA GLU A 39 -11.44 -18.07 14.36
C GLU A 39 -11.58 -18.03 12.84
N ASN A 40 -10.51 -18.31 12.10
CA ASN A 40 -10.47 -18.23 10.64
C ASN A 40 -10.06 -19.57 10.03
N THR A 41 -10.99 -20.52 10.05
CA THR A 41 -10.83 -21.84 9.41
C THR A 41 -10.52 -21.77 7.92
N ASP A 42 -10.80 -20.63 7.27
CA ASP A 42 -10.50 -20.41 5.87
C ASP A 42 -9.00 -20.43 5.56
N ILE A 43 -8.14 -19.97 6.49
CA ILE A 43 -6.69 -20.13 6.31
C ILE A 43 -6.33 -21.61 6.23
N GLU A 44 -6.87 -22.44 7.15
CA GLU A 44 -6.63 -23.87 7.09
C GLU A 44 -7.15 -24.44 5.78
N ASN A 45 -8.36 -24.07 5.35
CA ASN A 45 -8.91 -24.54 4.10
C ASN A 45 -8.10 -24.08 2.89
N ASP A 46 -7.70 -22.82 2.84
CA ASP A 46 -6.92 -22.28 1.73
C ASP A 46 -5.48 -22.80 1.69
N LEU A 47 -4.85 -23.02 2.87
CA LEU A 47 -3.47 -23.46 2.97
C LEU A 47 -3.31 -24.98 3.08
N PHE A 48 -4.27 -25.69 3.70
CA PHE A 48 -4.15 -27.13 4.01
C PHE A 48 -5.05 -28.04 3.19
N ASN A 49 -6.12 -27.51 2.57
CA ASN A 49 -6.92 -28.24 1.57
C ASN A 49 -6.39 -28.03 0.14
N TYR A 50 -5.15 -27.68 0.03
CA TYR A 50 -4.48 -27.50 -1.25
C TYR A 50 -4.48 -28.82 -2.06
N GLN A 51 -5.01 -28.73 -3.28
CA GLN A 51 -5.03 -29.83 -4.23
C GLN A 51 -4.01 -29.57 -5.34
N LYS A 52 -2.83 -30.15 -5.22
CA LYS A 52 -1.69 -29.94 -6.11
C LYS A 52 -2.02 -30.13 -7.61
N ASN A 53 -3.01 -30.93 -7.92
CA ASN A 53 -3.38 -31.27 -9.30
C ASN A 53 -4.68 -30.63 -9.77
N ARG A 54 -5.22 -29.67 -9.03
CA ARG A 54 -6.42 -28.94 -9.46
C ARG A 54 -6.09 -28.06 -10.65
N GLU A 55 -6.78 -28.26 -11.75
CA GLU A 55 -6.59 -27.48 -12.96
C GLU A 55 -7.27 -26.11 -12.85
N ILE A 56 -6.49 -25.06 -13.05
CA ILE A 56 -6.94 -23.67 -13.07
C ILE A 56 -6.64 -23.10 -14.45
N SER A 57 -7.64 -22.58 -15.14
CA SER A 57 -7.50 -22.08 -16.51
C SER A 57 -7.40 -20.55 -16.59
N LYS A 58 -7.83 -19.84 -15.55
CA LYS A 58 -7.81 -18.37 -15.51
C LYS A 58 -7.35 -17.91 -14.14
N VAL A 59 -6.43 -16.93 -14.12
CA VAL A 59 -5.93 -16.31 -12.90
C VAL A 59 -6.03 -14.79 -13.07
N PRO A 60 -7.00 -14.14 -12.41
CA PRO A 60 -7.12 -12.67 -12.48
C PRO A 60 -5.98 -12.00 -11.71
N PHE A 61 -5.63 -10.79 -12.12
CA PHE A 61 -4.59 -10.02 -11.46
C PHE A 61 -5.07 -9.42 -10.13
N MET A 62 -6.25 -8.80 -10.13
CA MET A 62 -6.80 -8.14 -8.95
C MET A 62 -8.33 -8.18 -9.01
N PRO A 63 -8.95 -9.30 -8.62
CA PRO A 63 -10.40 -9.45 -8.69
C PRO A 63 -11.10 -8.71 -7.56
N VAL A 64 -11.70 -7.56 -7.85
CA VAL A 64 -12.41 -6.75 -6.86
C VAL A 64 -13.64 -7.46 -6.28
N ASP A 65 -14.23 -8.36 -7.01
CA ASP A 65 -15.34 -9.22 -6.58
C ASP A 65 -14.92 -10.31 -5.58
N ARG A 66 -13.64 -10.47 -5.31
CA ARG A 66 -13.08 -11.44 -4.37
C ARG A 66 -12.39 -10.79 -3.15
N LEU A 67 -12.56 -9.49 -2.95
CA LEU A 67 -11.94 -8.77 -1.83
C LEU A 67 -12.66 -8.97 -0.50
N ILE A 68 -13.96 -9.24 -0.54
CA ILE A 68 -14.80 -9.44 0.63
C ILE A 68 -15.30 -10.87 0.65
N THR A 69 -15.08 -11.59 1.75
CA THR A 69 -15.55 -12.95 1.93
C THR A 69 -17.06 -12.99 2.24
N ASN A 70 -17.71 -14.15 2.06
CA ASN A 70 -19.12 -14.29 2.39
C ASN A 70 -19.41 -14.05 3.89
N ASP A 71 -18.48 -14.44 4.78
CA ASP A 71 -18.61 -14.17 6.21
C ASP A 71 -18.57 -12.68 6.51
N GLU A 72 -17.70 -11.93 5.84
CA GLU A 72 -17.65 -10.48 5.96
C GLU A 72 -18.94 -9.82 5.45
N VAL A 73 -19.53 -10.34 4.37
CA VAL A 73 -20.80 -9.82 3.82
C VAL A 73 -21.90 -9.85 4.88
N ASP A 74 -22.05 -10.95 5.58
CA ASP A 74 -23.08 -11.09 6.61
C ASP A 74 -22.86 -10.09 7.77
N ASP A 75 -21.63 -9.94 8.25
CA ASP A 75 -21.28 -8.96 9.29
C ASP A 75 -21.50 -7.51 8.84
N ILE A 76 -21.14 -7.20 7.61
CA ILE A 76 -21.35 -5.87 7.03
C ILE A 76 -22.85 -5.57 6.92
N LEU A 77 -23.66 -6.52 6.42
CA LEU A 77 -25.09 -6.34 6.30
C LEU A 77 -25.76 -6.13 7.67
N ASP A 78 -25.35 -6.87 8.68
CA ASP A 78 -25.82 -6.69 10.06
C ASP A 78 -25.55 -5.25 10.55
N THR A 79 -24.34 -4.78 10.34
CA THR A 79 -23.95 -3.40 10.71
C THR A 79 -24.76 -2.36 9.93
N LEU A 80 -24.91 -2.52 8.62
CA LEU A 80 -25.71 -1.62 7.80
C LEU A 80 -27.18 -1.59 8.20
N THR A 81 -27.74 -2.71 8.58
CA THR A 81 -29.12 -2.80 9.11
C THR A 81 -29.32 -1.90 10.34
N LYS A 82 -28.29 -1.71 11.14
CA LYS A 82 -28.31 -0.82 12.31
C LYS A 82 -28.11 0.65 11.95
N VAL A 83 -27.30 0.96 10.92
CA VAL A 83 -26.96 2.33 10.54
C VAL A 83 -28.04 2.97 9.68
N LEU A 84 -28.55 2.26 8.69
CA LEU A 84 -29.49 2.83 7.70
C LEU A 84 -30.73 3.46 8.32
N PRO A 85 -31.39 2.86 9.33
CA PRO A 85 -32.56 3.48 9.94
C PRO A 85 -32.28 4.77 10.71
N THR A 86 -31.03 5.03 11.07
CA THR A 86 -30.67 6.24 11.83
C THR A 86 -30.55 7.49 10.98
N GLY A 87 -30.38 7.34 9.65
CA GLY A 87 -30.09 8.45 8.75
C GLY A 87 -28.71 9.08 8.93
N LYS A 88 -27.85 8.53 9.78
CA LYS A 88 -26.50 9.07 10.03
C LYS A 88 -25.52 8.50 9.02
N PHE A 89 -25.58 8.98 7.80
CA PHE A 89 -24.80 8.46 6.68
C PHE A 89 -23.41 9.09 6.59
N THR A 90 -23.30 10.40 6.85
CA THR A 90 -22.05 11.16 6.67
C THR A 90 -21.30 11.42 7.97
N SER A 91 -22.01 11.62 9.05
CA SER A 91 -21.42 11.85 10.39
C SER A 91 -22.07 10.93 11.41
N GLY A 92 -21.33 10.50 12.42
CA GLY A 92 -21.87 9.69 13.48
C GLY A 92 -20.81 8.96 14.30
N SER A 93 -21.26 8.12 15.21
CA SER A 93 -20.41 7.42 16.16
C SER A 93 -19.50 6.38 15.54
N TYR A 94 -19.87 5.81 14.41
CA TYR A 94 -19.03 4.84 13.71
C TYR A 94 -17.76 5.47 13.15
N LEU A 95 -17.85 6.70 12.63
CA LEU A 95 -16.67 7.44 12.18
C LEU A 95 -15.72 7.72 13.35
N GLU A 96 -16.23 8.16 14.48
CA GLU A 96 -15.42 8.40 15.68
C GLU A 96 -14.76 7.12 16.18
N GLN A 97 -15.49 6.00 16.20
CA GLN A 97 -14.97 4.70 16.60
C GLN A 97 -13.88 4.20 15.63
N PHE A 98 -14.11 4.38 14.34
CA PHE A 98 -13.15 3.97 13.31
C PHE A 98 -11.83 4.74 13.44
N GLU A 99 -11.90 6.07 13.62
CA GLU A 99 -10.72 6.89 13.85
C GLU A 99 -9.97 6.47 15.11
N LYS A 100 -10.70 6.13 16.17
CA LYS A 100 -10.10 5.63 17.43
C LYS A 100 -9.45 4.27 17.27
N VAL A 101 -10.07 3.34 16.58
CA VAL A 101 -9.51 2.01 16.29
C VAL A 101 -8.23 2.15 15.46
N LEU A 102 -8.23 3.00 14.45
CA LEU A 102 -7.03 3.29 13.65
C LEU A 102 -5.93 3.94 14.49
N SER A 103 -6.28 4.89 15.35
CA SER A 103 -5.33 5.53 16.28
C SER A 103 -4.62 4.49 17.13
N THR A 104 -5.35 3.56 17.71
CA THR A 104 -4.80 2.44 18.49
C THR A 104 -3.94 1.53 17.61
N TYR A 105 -4.41 1.17 16.43
CA TYR A 105 -3.72 0.29 15.51
C TYR A 105 -2.37 0.88 15.04
N LEU A 106 -2.35 2.17 14.72
CA LEU A 106 -1.18 2.88 14.22
C LEU A 106 -0.25 3.40 15.33
N HIS A 107 -0.66 3.30 16.59
CA HIS A 107 0.04 3.91 17.73
C HIS A 107 0.24 5.43 17.53
N LYS A 108 -0.80 6.10 17.01
CA LYS A 108 -0.84 7.54 16.79
C LYS A 108 -1.95 8.17 17.61
N ARG A 109 -1.68 9.35 18.15
CA ARG A 109 -2.63 10.05 19.03
C ARG A 109 -3.87 10.53 18.28
N TYR A 110 -3.70 10.94 17.04
CA TYR A 110 -4.77 11.55 16.24
C TYR A 110 -4.84 10.90 14.87
N VAL A 111 -6.06 10.51 14.48
CA VAL A 111 -6.38 10.03 13.15
C VAL A 111 -7.60 10.80 12.64
N ILE A 112 -7.48 11.38 11.46
CA ILE A 112 -8.55 12.11 10.77
C ILE A 112 -8.87 11.35 9.49
N ALA A 113 -10.04 10.74 9.42
CA ALA A 113 -10.47 10.01 8.23
C ALA A 113 -11.02 10.98 7.17
N THR A 114 -10.61 10.76 5.93
CA THR A 114 -10.88 11.61 4.78
C THR A 114 -11.64 10.86 3.68
N SER A 115 -12.08 11.57 2.65
CA SER A 115 -12.81 10.98 1.52
C SER A 115 -11.91 10.16 0.59
N SER A 116 -10.59 10.36 0.61
CA SER A 116 -9.63 9.63 -0.21
C SER A 116 -8.21 9.79 0.31
N GLY A 117 -7.32 8.92 -0.15
CA GLY A 117 -5.89 9.05 0.12
C GLY A 117 -5.29 10.31 -0.51
N THR A 118 -5.75 10.69 -1.69
CA THR A 118 -5.33 11.95 -2.35
C THR A 118 -5.66 13.17 -1.50
N ASP A 119 -6.88 13.24 -0.98
CA ASP A 119 -7.30 14.31 -0.08
C ASP A 119 -6.47 14.31 1.21
N ALA A 120 -6.17 13.15 1.74
CA ALA A 120 -5.31 13.03 2.93
C ALA A 120 -3.94 13.67 2.70
N ILE A 121 -3.32 13.44 1.55
CA ILE A 121 -2.02 14.05 1.20
C ILE A 121 -2.17 15.57 1.05
N MET A 122 -3.19 16.03 0.32
CA MET A 122 -3.43 17.47 0.15
C MET A 122 -3.64 18.18 1.48
N ILE A 123 -4.53 17.64 2.30
CA ILE A 123 -4.84 18.21 3.62
C ILE A 123 -3.60 18.21 4.51
N GLY A 124 -2.84 17.12 4.49
CA GLY A 124 -1.59 17.00 5.24
C GLY A 124 -0.55 18.05 4.84
N LEU A 125 -0.37 18.26 3.54
CA LEU A 125 0.56 19.27 3.01
C LEU A 125 0.12 20.69 3.42
N LEU A 126 -1.17 21.00 3.31
CA LEU A 126 -1.70 22.29 3.73
C LEU A 126 -1.53 22.52 5.23
N ALA A 127 -1.82 21.50 6.05
CA ALA A 127 -1.67 21.59 7.50
C ALA A 127 -0.20 21.81 7.91
N LEU A 128 0.74 21.24 7.15
CA LEU A 128 2.16 21.44 7.34
C LEU A 128 2.69 22.78 6.77
N GLY A 129 1.81 23.57 6.16
CA GLY A 129 2.14 24.92 5.71
C GLY A 129 2.67 25.03 4.28
N LEU A 130 2.30 24.11 3.39
CA LEU A 130 2.69 24.20 1.99
C LEU A 130 2.12 25.48 1.36
N ASN A 131 2.98 26.27 0.75
CA ASN A 131 2.65 27.45 -0.04
C ASN A 131 2.96 27.20 -1.53
N ARG A 132 2.28 27.93 -2.39
CA ARG A 132 2.57 27.90 -3.82
C ARG A 132 4.03 28.16 -4.09
N GLY A 133 4.65 27.30 -4.90
CA GLY A 133 6.07 27.36 -5.25
C GLY A 133 6.98 26.57 -4.33
N ASP A 134 6.48 26.07 -3.20
CA ASP A 134 7.27 25.21 -2.33
C ASP A 134 7.63 23.90 -3.04
N GLU A 135 8.88 23.50 -2.91
CA GLU A 135 9.38 22.27 -3.51
C GLU A 135 9.20 21.09 -2.57
N VAL A 136 8.74 19.98 -3.15
CA VAL A 136 8.49 18.71 -2.46
C VAL A 136 9.36 17.64 -3.11
N ILE A 137 10.35 17.13 -2.37
CA ILE A 137 11.20 16.03 -2.84
C ILE A 137 10.42 14.72 -2.71
N MET A 138 10.33 13.96 -3.82
CA MET A 138 9.55 12.74 -3.89
C MET A 138 10.06 11.80 -5.00
N PRO A 139 9.69 10.52 -4.98
CA PRO A 139 9.99 9.61 -6.09
C PRO A 139 9.06 9.88 -7.28
N ALA A 140 9.48 9.47 -8.48
CA ALA A 140 8.72 9.64 -9.72
C ALA A 140 7.89 8.40 -10.11
N ASN A 141 7.90 7.36 -9.29
CA ASN A 141 7.29 6.06 -9.61
C ASN A 141 6.03 5.73 -8.81
N SER A 142 5.50 6.71 -8.09
CA SER A 142 4.25 6.54 -7.36
C SER A 142 3.03 6.63 -8.29
N PHE A 143 1.87 6.21 -7.79
CA PHE A 143 0.61 6.53 -8.45
C PHE A 143 0.43 8.06 -8.54
N SER A 144 -0.19 8.52 -9.62
CA SER A 144 -0.32 9.96 -9.90
C SER A 144 -0.98 10.77 -8.78
N ALA A 145 -1.75 10.14 -7.91
CA ALA A 145 -2.38 10.82 -6.77
C ALA A 145 -1.36 11.52 -5.87
N THR A 146 -0.16 10.95 -5.68
CA THR A 146 0.88 11.56 -4.86
C THR A 146 1.34 12.90 -5.43
N GLU A 147 1.71 12.93 -6.71
CA GLU A 147 2.13 14.17 -7.37
C GLU A 147 0.96 15.14 -7.60
N ASN A 148 -0.23 14.61 -7.89
CA ASN A 148 -1.42 15.42 -8.08
C ASN A 148 -1.79 16.22 -6.83
N ALA A 149 -1.60 15.64 -5.66
CA ALA A 149 -1.81 16.36 -4.40
C ALA A 149 -0.89 17.58 -4.27
N VAL A 150 0.37 17.42 -4.65
CA VAL A 150 1.35 18.51 -4.65
C VAL A 150 1.01 19.56 -5.71
N LEU A 151 0.77 19.12 -6.93
CA LEU A 151 0.49 19.99 -8.08
C LEU A 151 -0.80 20.80 -7.89
N ALA A 152 -1.85 20.17 -7.37
CA ALA A 152 -3.13 20.84 -7.14
C ALA A 152 -3.03 22.02 -6.17
N LEU A 153 -2.07 21.98 -5.26
CA LEU A 153 -1.83 23.04 -4.28
C LEU A 153 -0.80 24.09 -4.75
N GLY A 154 -0.30 23.97 -5.96
CA GLY A 154 0.73 24.85 -6.49
C GLY A 154 2.14 24.53 -6.00
N GLY A 155 2.33 23.40 -5.36
CA GLY A 155 3.65 22.88 -5.00
C GLY A 155 4.41 22.36 -6.23
N VAL A 156 5.69 22.19 -6.08
CA VAL A 156 6.60 21.80 -7.15
C VAL A 156 7.24 20.46 -6.81
N PRO A 157 6.84 19.35 -7.48
CA PRO A 157 7.52 18.08 -7.29
C PRO A 157 8.97 18.15 -7.77
N ILE A 158 9.89 17.71 -6.92
CA ILE A 158 11.30 17.51 -7.25
C ILE A 158 11.56 16.01 -7.16
N TYR A 159 11.60 15.37 -8.31
CA TYR A 159 11.76 13.92 -8.39
C TYR A 159 13.22 13.51 -8.20
N VAL A 160 13.46 12.56 -7.34
CA VAL A 160 14.78 11.97 -7.10
C VAL A 160 14.72 10.46 -7.36
N ASP A 161 15.89 9.88 -7.57
CA ASP A 161 16.00 8.46 -7.92
C ASP A 161 15.64 7.55 -6.76
N ILE A 162 15.40 6.29 -7.08
CA ILE A 162 15.02 5.23 -6.13
C ILE A 162 16.17 4.26 -5.90
N ASN A 163 16.04 3.47 -4.83
CA ASN A 163 16.80 2.23 -4.67
C ASN A 163 16.13 1.17 -5.57
N PRO A 164 16.85 0.61 -6.56
CA PRO A 164 16.23 -0.31 -7.53
C PRO A 164 15.81 -1.65 -6.93
N GLN A 165 16.35 -2.05 -5.76
CA GLN A 165 15.94 -3.27 -5.08
C GLN A 165 14.62 -3.12 -4.35
N THR A 166 14.34 -1.93 -3.80
CA THR A 166 13.13 -1.68 -3.00
C THR A 166 12.05 -0.90 -3.72
N PHE A 167 12.39 -0.22 -4.82
CA PHE A 167 11.54 0.75 -5.54
C PHE A 167 11.18 2.00 -4.72
N CYS A 168 11.69 2.11 -3.50
CA CYS A 168 11.47 3.29 -2.67
C CYS A 168 12.53 4.36 -2.93
N ILE A 169 12.18 5.60 -2.59
CA ILE A 169 13.09 6.73 -2.72
C ILE A 169 14.47 6.41 -2.10
N ASP A 170 15.54 6.76 -2.80
CA ASP A 170 16.91 6.62 -2.30
C ASP A 170 17.27 7.84 -1.42
N PRO A 171 17.43 7.64 -0.10
CA PRO A 171 17.78 8.75 0.80
C PRO A 171 19.07 9.47 0.42
N ASN A 172 20.03 8.75 -0.20
CA ASN A 172 21.31 9.31 -0.61
C ASN A 172 21.19 10.30 -1.78
N LYS A 173 20.04 10.37 -2.42
CA LYS A 173 19.76 11.29 -3.54
C LYS A 173 18.99 12.54 -3.09
N ILE A 174 18.55 12.59 -1.84
CA ILE A 174 17.70 13.68 -1.36
C ILE A 174 18.52 14.98 -1.16
N GLU A 175 19.65 14.90 -0.48
CA GLU A 175 20.44 16.08 -0.11
C GLU A 175 20.85 16.93 -1.31
N GLU A 176 21.32 16.31 -2.38
CA GLU A 176 21.73 17.00 -3.61
C GLU A 176 20.58 17.72 -4.33
N ALA A 177 19.34 17.33 -4.04
CA ALA A 177 18.15 17.94 -4.63
C ALA A 177 17.60 19.12 -3.83
N ILE A 178 18.11 19.35 -2.62
CA ILE A 178 17.62 20.42 -1.74
C ILE A 178 18.05 21.78 -2.27
N THR A 179 17.09 22.71 -2.38
CA THR A 179 17.28 24.11 -2.74
C THR A 179 16.72 25.00 -1.63
N PRO A 180 16.89 26.34 -1.70
CA PRO A 180 16.23 27.25 -0.77
C PRO A 180 14.71 27.19 -0.79
N TYR A 181 14.11 26.65 -1.83
CA TYR A 181 12.66 26.51 -1.97
C TYR A 181 12.10 25.17 -1.47
N THR A 182 12.97 24.23 -1.16
CA THR A 182 12.57 22.92 -0.64
C THR A 182 11.99 23.04 0.76
N LYS A 183 10.79 22.50 0.97
CA LYS A 183 10.10 22.52 2.28
C LYS A 183 9.71 21.12 2.76
N PHE A 184 9.56 20.17 1.87
CA PHE A 184 9.01 18.84 2.18
C PHE A 184 9.81 17.71 1.56
N ILE A 185 9.82 16.58 2.26
CA ILE A 185 10.12 15.26 1.70
C ILE A 185 8.86 14.42 1.79
N LEU A 186 8.47 13.81 0.67
CA LEU A 186 7.28 12.96 0.55
C LEU A 186 7.71 11.57 0.08
N PRO A 187 8.19 10.70 1.00
CA PRO A 187 8.49 9.31 0.68
C PRO A 187 7.21 8.51 0.48
N VAL A 188 7.28 7.48 -0.34
CA VAL A 188 6.17 6.56 -0.63
C VAL A 188 6.60 5.15 -0.30
N HIS A 189 5.79 4.44 0.48
CA HIS A 189 5.99 3.01 0.76
C HIS A 189 5.45 2.17 -0.40
N LEU A 190 6.13 2.24 -1.52
CA LEU A 190 5.65 1.68 -2.78
C LEU A 190 5.56 0.15 -2.69
N TYR A 191 4.47 -0.38 -3.20
CA TYR A 191 4.12 -1.82 -3.21
C TYR A 191 3.96 -2.43 -1.81
N GLY A 192 3.99 -1.61 -0.77
CA GLY A 192 3.94 -2.05 0.62
C GLY A 192 5.30 -2.20 1.29
N LYS A 193 6.39 -1.80 0.62
CA LYS A 193 7.75 -1.80 1.18
C LYS A 193 7.99 -0.50 1.95
N HIS A 194 8.51 -0.63 3.17
CA HIS A 194 8.84 0.54 3.98
C HIS A 194 10.02 1.31 3.38
N SER A 195 9.84 2.63 3.17
CA SER A 195 10.94 3.53 2.83
C SER A 195 11.91 3.65 4.02
N GLU A 196 13.15 4.06 3.75
CA GLU A 196 14.20 4.21 4.77
C GLU A 196 13.97 5.49 5.61
N MET A 197 12.92 5.47 6.41
CA MET A 197 12.38 6.64 7.11
C MET A 197 13.33 7.22 8.13
N LYS A 198 14.16 6.41 8.80
CA LYS A 198 15.13 6.91 9.76
C LYS A 198 16.14 7.85 9.12
N GLN A 199 16.70 7.47 7.98
CA GLN A 199 17.63 8.32 7.22
C GLN A 199 16.93 9.56 6.67
N ILE A 200 15.73 9.42 6.17
CA ILE A 200 14.92 10.53 5.66
C ILE A 200 14.66 11.55 6.78
N ARG A 201 14.31 11.08 7.98
CA ARG A 201 14.11 11.97 9.15
C ARG A 201 15.40 12.73 9.53
N GLN A 202 16.54 12.05 9.49
CA GLN A 202 17.82 12.67 9.78
C GLN A 202 18.14 13.82 8.81
N ILE A 203 17.91 13.60 7.50
CA ILE A 203 18.09 14.62 6.47
C ILE A 203 17.11 15.79 6.70
N ALA A 204 15.84 15.49 6.93
CA ALA A 204 14.82 16.50 7.17
C ALA A 204 15.14 17.37 8.38
N ASN A 205 15.62 16.79 9.47
CA ASN A 205 16.00 17.53 10.68
C ASN A 205 17.19 18.45 10.41
N ARG A 206 18.18 17.98 9.65
CA ARG A 206 19.38 18.77 9.34
C ARG A 206 19.06 19.97 8.46
N PHE A 207 18.12 19.84 7.53
CA PHE A 207 17.74 20.90 6.60
C PHE A 207 16.41 21.58 6.95
N LYS A 208 15.83 21.26 8.11
CA LYS A 208 14.56 21.83 8.59
C LYS A 208 13.40 21.63 7.61
N LEU A 209 13.30 20.44 7.05
CA LEU A 209 12.22 20.04 6.16
C LEU A 209 11.14 19.29 6.93
N LYS A 210 9.91 19.37 6.44
CA LYS A 210 8.79 18.56 6.93
C LYS A 210 8.73 17.24 6.16
N VAL A 211 8.32 16.18 6.85
CA VAL A 211 8.14 14.85 6.25
C VAL A 211 6.68 14.48 6.28
N ILE A 212 6.12 14.26 5.11
CA ILE A 212 4.79 13.66 4.93
C ILE A 212 4.96 12.28 4.28
N GLU A 213 4.53 11.26 4.98
CA GLU A 213 4.72 9.86 4.61
C GLU A 213 3.49 9.37 3.86
N ASP A 214 3.65 9.02 2.57
CA ASP A 214 2.59 8.38 1.79
C ASP A 214 2.61 6.87 2.07
N ALA A 215 1.75 6.44 2.99
CA ALA A 215 1.55 5.05 3.35
C ALA A 215 0.26 4.46 2.74
N CYS A 216 -0.19 5.01 1.61
CA CYS A 216 -1.41 4.54 0.94
C CYS A 216 -1.32 3.07 0.51
N GLN A 217 -0.12 2.54 0.32
CA GLN A 217 0.13 1.13 0.02
C GLN A 217 0.75 0.37 1.20
N GLY A 218 0.89 1.00 2.36
CA GLY A 218 1.71 0.50 3.46
C GLY A 218 0.98 0.20 4.76
N ILE A 219 -0.33 0.15 4.80
CA ILE A 219 -1.04 -0.14 6.05
C ILE A 219 -0.65 -1.52 6.58
N GLY A 220 -0.23 -1.58 7.84
CA GLY A 220 0.27 -2.79 8.49
C GLY A 220 1.79 -2.80 8.67
N LEU A 221 2.53 -1.89 8.03
CA LEU A 221 3.95 -1.69 8.30
C LEU A 221 4.16 -1.28 9.76
N THR A 222 5.21 -1.82 10.36
CA THR A 222 5.62 -1.41 11.71
C THR A 222 6.18 0.01 11.68
N ASP A 223 6.01 0.73 12.78
CA ASP A 223 6.57 2.08 12.96
C ASP A 223 6.08 3.13 11.95
N LEU A 224 4.90 2.94 11.34
CA LEU A 224 4.30 4.01 10.55
C LEU A 224 4.15 5.28 11.40
N GLY A 225 4.58 6.40 10.85
CA GLY A 225 4.50 7.70 11.51
C GLY A 225 5.58 7.99 12.54
N LYS A 226 6.44 7.04 12.89
CA LYS A 226 7.53 7.25 13.86
C LYS A 226 8.51 8.34 13.43
N HIS A 227 8.76 8.45 12.14
CA HIS A 227 9.73 9.37 11.56
C HIS A 227 9.12 10.45 10.66
N ALA A 228 7.81 10.57 10.64
CA ALA A 228 7.09 11.55 9.83
C ALA A 228 6.34 12.55 10.70
N ASP A 229 6.13 13.74 10.17
CA ASP A 229 5.25 14.75 10.79
C ASP A 229 3.78 14.38 10.57
N ILE A 230 3.46 13.86 9.38
CA ILE A 230 2.14 13.35 9.01
C ILE A 230 2.31 12.06 8.21
N THR A 231 1.42 11.09 8.48
CA THR A 231 1.28 9.84 7.73
C THR A 231 -0.08 9.83 7.06
N THR A 232 -0.12 9.43 5.78
CA THR A 232 -1.36 9.36 5.00
C THR A 232 -1.66 7.94 4.54
N LEU A 233 -2.94 7.59 4.54
CA LEU A 233 -3.44 6.26 4.20
C LEU A 233 -4.55 6.34 3.16
N SER A 234 -4.71 5.29 2.38
CA SER A 234 -5.83 5.08 1.47
C SER A 234 -6.59 3.81 1.84
N PHE A 235 -7.91 3.88 1.82
CA PHE A 235 -8.79 2.75 2.08
C PHE A 235 -9.60 2.37 0.84
N ASN A 236 -9.03 2.60 -0.34
CA ASN A 236 -9.59 2.10 -1.58
C ASN A 236 -9.77 0.57 -1.50
N PRO A 237 -10.81 -0.01 -2.12
CA PRO A 237 -11.15 -1.43 -1.92
C PRO A 237 -10.02 -2.42 -2.14
N TYR A 238 -9.15 -2.18 -3.10
CA TYR A 238 -8.03 -3.07 -3.43
C TYR A 238 -6.75 -2.82 -2.61
N LYS A 239 -6.75 -1.88 -1.67
CA LYS A 239 -5.63 -1.73 -0.72
C LYS A 239 -5.64 -2.90 0.27
N ASN A 240 -4.54 -3.09 0.98
CA ASN A 240 -4.45 -4.15 2.00
C ASN A 240 -5.59 -4.07 3.02
N PHE A 241 -6.02 -2.85 3.30
CA PHE A 241 -7.26 -2.56 4.00
C PHE A 241 -8.08 -1.58 3.14
N GLY A 242 -9.30 -1.94 2.80
CA GLY A 242 -10.19 -1.10 2.01
C GLY A 242 -11.63 -1.15 2.52
N VAL A 243 -12.39 -0.11 2.20
CA VAL A 243 -13.84 -0.03 2.43
C VAL A 243 -14.60 -0.26 1.12
N CYS A 244 -15.90 -0.12 1.12
CA CYS A 244 -16.73 -0.34 -0.07
C CYS A 244 -16.92 0.94 -0.90
N GLY A 245 -15.84 1.66 -1.12
CA GLY A 245 -15.80 2.92 -1.84
C GLY A 245 -14.47 3.60 -1.61
N LYS A 246 -14.46 4.91 -1.60
CA LYS A 246 -13.23 5.69 -1.41
C LYS A 246 -13.16 6.22 0.02
N ALA A 247 -12.00 6.12 0.61
CA ALA A 247 -11.67 6.75 1.88
C ALA A 247 -10.17 6.80 2.07
N GLY A 248 -9.72 7.56 3.03
CA GLY A 248 -8.34 7.66 3.44
C GLY A 248 -8.23 8.18 4.86
N ALA A 249 -7.03 8.42 5.34
CA ALA A 249 -6.81 9.01 6.65
C ALA A 249 -5.48 9.73 6.76
N ILE A 250 -5.43 10.64 7.72
CA ILE A 250 -4.23 11.33 8.17
C ILE A 250 -3.97 10.90 9.60
N ALA A 251 -2.72 10.55 9.92
CA ALA A 251 -2.32 10.21 11.27
C ALA A 251 -1.16 11.12 11.72
N THR A 252 -1.22 11.59 12.96
CA THR A 252 -0.18 12.42 13.56
C THR A 252 -0.25 12.34 15.08
N ASP A 253 0.87 12.63 15.75
CA ASP A 253 0.90 12.81 17.20
C ASP A 253 0.81 14.28 17.63
N ASN A 254 0.84 15.20 16.67
CA ASN A 254 0.81 16.64 16.94
C ASN A 254 -0.64 17.14 16.97
N GLU A 255 -1.06 17.65 18.13
CA GLU A 255 -2.43 18.12 18.35
C GLU A 255 -2.81 19.28 17.43
N GLU A 256 -1.91 20.25 17.25
CA GLU A 256 -2.18 21.42 16.39
C GLU A 256 -2.30 21.02 14.91
N LEU A 257 -1.45 20.10 14.45
CA LEU A 257 -1.60 19.56 13.09
C LEU A 257 -2.90 18.81 12.93
N ALA A 258 -3.28 17.99 13.91
CA ALA A 258 -4.56 17.26 13.88
C ALA A 258 -5.74 18.22 13.78
N LYS A 259 -5.75 19.27 14.59
CA LYS A 259 -6.79 20.29 14.58
C LYS A 259 -6.88 20.99 13.23
N THR A 260 -5.75 21.38 12.67
CA THR A 260 -5.69 22.02 11.35
C THR A 260 -6.18 21.07 10.23
N CYS A 261 -5.81 19.79 10.30
CA CYS A 261 -6.31 18.78 9.36
C CYS A 261 -7.85 18.64 9.44
N ILE A 262 -8.42 18.64 10.63
CA ILE A 262 -9.87 18.58 10.81
C ILE A 262 -10.53 19.80 10.16
N GLN A 263 -9.99 20.99 10.36
CA GLN A 263 -10.50 22.22 9.78
C GLN A 263 -10.46 22.16 8.24
N PHE A 264 -9.34 21.78 7.64
CA PHE A 264 -9.23 21.63 6.20
C PHE A 264 -10.14 20.53 5.63
N SER A 265 -10.40 19.48 6.40
CA SER A 265 -11.26 18.39 5.95
C SER A 265 -12.72 18.77 5.83
N TYR A 266 -13.14 19.86 6.50
CA TYR A 266 -14.53 20.31 6.48
C TYR A 266 -14.64 21.83 6.41
N HIS A 267 -14.53 22.34 5.20
CA HIS A 267 -14.81 23.73 4.80
C HIS A 267 -14.01 24.82 5.52
N GLY A 268 -12.98 24.47 6.26
CA GLY A 268 -12.21 25.43 7.05
C GLY A 268 -12.92 25.88 8.33
N PHE A 269 -13.95 25.14 8.76
CA PHE A 269 -14.75 25.49 9.92
C PHE A 269 -14.08 25.13 11.24
N GLU A 270 -14.35 25.95 12.26
CA GLU A 270 -14.05 25.57 13.63
C GLU A 270 -14.87 24.32 14.02
N VAL A 271 -14.24 23.41 14.76
CA VAL A 271 -14.89 22.16 15.18
C VAL A 271 -16.15 22.47 15.99
N ASN A 272 -17.28 21.85 15.59
CA ASN A 272 -18.60 22.00 16.23
C ASN A 272 -19.21 23.41 16.20
N VAL A 273 -18.68 24.31 15.37
CA VAL A 273 -19.28 25.65 15.18
C VAL A 273 -19.70 25.80 13.73
N LYS A 274 -21.00 25.73 13.52
CA LYS A 274 -21.59 25.79 12.19
C LYS A 274 -21.20 27.07 11.45
N ASN A 275 -20.64 26.90 10.26
CA ASN A 275 -20.34 27.99 9.31
C ASN A 275 -19.35 29.05 9.81
N LYS A 276 -18.57 28.73 10.87
CA LYS A 276 -17.53 29.63 11.36
C LYS A 276 -16.17 29.21 10.79
N LYS A 277 -15.73 29.92 9.76
CA LYS A 277 -14.40 29.72 9.20
C LYS A 277 -13.31 30.24 10.14
N VAL A 278 -12.26 29.43 10.31
CA VAL A 278 -11.02 29.79 11.02
C VAL A 278 -9.80 29.77 10.12
N ILE A 279 -9.94 29.17 8.92
CA ILE A 279 -9.00 29.24 7.83
C ILE A 279 -9.73 29.61 6.54
N ASN A 280 -9.01 30.15 5.55
CA ASN A 280 -9.62 30.78 4.38
C ASN A 280 -10.51 29.85 3.57
N PHE A 281 -10.19 28.54 3.50
CA PHE A 281 -10.95 27.55 2.77
C PHE A 281 -10.73 26.17 3.38
N GLY A 282 -11.54 25.22 2.94
CA GLY A 282 -11.35 23.81 3.24
C GLY A 282 -12.05 22.96 2.20
N PHE A 283 -11.89 21.66 2.36
CA PHE A 283 -12.52 20.67 1.50
C PHE A 283 -13.80 20.15 2.14
N ASN A 284 -14.57 19.41 1.39
CA ASN A 284 -15.62 18.54 1.90
C ASN A 284 -15.10 17.10 1.84
N SER A 285 -14.28 16.73 2.82
CA SER A 285 -13.48 15.51 2.76
C SER A 285 -13.47 14.72 4.07
N LYS A 286 -14.61 14.65 4.73
CA LYS A 286 -14.82 13.69 5.81
C LYS A 286 -15.18 12.33 5.23
N MET A 287 -14.68 11.26 5.85
CA MET A 287 -15.14 9.92 5.55
C MET A 287 -16.60 9.75 5.98
N ASP A 288 -17.41 9.09 5.16
CA ASP A 288 -18.80 8.82 5.50
C ASP A 288 -18.91 7.86 6.69
N ASN A 289 -19.84 8.15 7.60
CA ASN A 289 -20.15 7.29 8.74
C ASN A 289 -20.51 5.85 8.30
N LEU A 290 -21.24 5.75 7.19
CA LEU A 290 -21.61 4.46 6.60
C LEU A 290 -20.38 3.64 6.19
N GLN A 291 -19.41 4.27 5.54
CA GLN A 291 -18.14 3.62 5.16
C GLN A 291 -17.29 3.31 6.39
N ALA A 292 -17.31 4.14 7.42
CA ALA A 292 -16.62 3.87 8.67
C ALA A 292 -17.18 2.64 9.39
N ALA A 293 -18.49 2.45 9.36
CA ALA A 293 -19.14 1.25 9.89
C ALA A 293 -18.65 -0.02 9.17
N ILE A 294 -18.56 0.02 7.85
CA ILE A 294 -17.98 -1.06 7.04
C ILE A 294 -16.51 -1.26 7.40
N GLY A 295 -15.76 -0.19 7.53
CA GLY A 295 -14.34 -0.22 7.89
C GLY A 295 -14.08 -0.88 9.25
N LEU A 296 -14.92 -0.62 10.24
CA LEU A 296 -14.82 -1.26 11.55
C LEU A 296 -14.94 -2.78 11.45
N GLU A 297 -15.85 -3.29 10.63
CA GLU A 297 -15.98 -4.73 10.40
C GLU A 297 -14.75 -5.28 9.68
N ARG A 298 -14.26 -4.59 8.66
CA ARG A 298 -13.11 -5.04 7.88
C ARG A 298 -11.78 -4.96 8.63
N MET A 299 -11.65 -4.09 9.62
CA MET A 299 -10.44 -4.01 10.46
C MET A 299 -10.12 -5.33 11.17
N LYS A 300 -11.11 -6.14 11.43
CA LYS A 300 -10.93 -7.48 12.03
C LYS A 300 -10.09 -8.41 11.17
N TYR A 301 -10.07 -8.19 9.85
CA TYR A 301 -9.40 -9.05 8.88
C TYR A 301 -8.04 -8.51 8.38
N LEU A 302 -7.67 -7.30 8.75
CA LEU A 302 -6.46 -6.65 8.23
C LEU A 302 -5.19 -7.48 8.50
N SER A 303 -4.98 -7.87 9.75
CA SER A 303 -3.79 -8.65 10.12
C SER A 303 -3.77 -10.01 9.44
N LEU A 304 -4.92 -10.66 9.33
CA LEU A 304 -5.08 -11.92 8.62
C LEU A 304 -4.74 -11.78 7.14
N ASN A 305 -5.29 -10.76 6.49
CA ASN A 305 -5.06 -10.53 5.07
C ASN A 305 -3.59 -10.20 4.78
N ASN A 306 -2.95 -9.41 5.63
CA ASN A 306 -1.52 -9.13 5.49
C ASN A 306 -0.66 -10.38 5.71
N PHE A 307 -1.07 -11.25 6.63
CA PHE A 307 -0.41 -12.54 6.82
C PHE A 307 -0.53 -13.44 5.56
N LYS A 308 -1.73 -13.53 4.99
CA LYS A 308 -1.94 -14.28 3.74
C LYS A 308 -1.05 -13.75 2.61
N ARG A 309 -0.93 -12.43 2.48
CA ARG A 309 -0.03 -11.80 1.49
C ARG A 309 1.43 -12.17 1.72
N LEU A 310 1.88 -12.13 2.95
CA LEU A 310 3.25 -12.54 3.31
C LEU A 310 3.51 -14.00 2.97
N PHE A 311 2.58 -14.88 3.32
CA PHE A 311 2.67 -16.31 3.01
C PHE A 311 2.80 -16.57 1.50
N LEU A 312 1.95 -15.93 0.72
CA LEU A 312 1.94 -16.07 -0.74
C LEU A 312 3.20 -15.46 -1.38
N ALA A 313 3.67 -14.33 -0.87
CA ALA A 313 4.91 -13.70 -1.32
C ALA A 313 6.11 -14.62 -1.07
N ASP A 314 6.22 -15.18 0.12
CA ASP A 314 7.27 -16.13 0.46
C ASP A 314 7.23 -17.37 -0.44
N ARG A 315 6.04 -17.89 -0.71
CA ARG A 315 5.85 -19.04 -1.59
C ARG A 315 6.29 -18.73 -3.03
N TYR A 316 6.00 -17.56 -3.56
CA TYR A 316 6.53 -17.09 -4.85
C TYR A 316 8.06 -17.06 -4.86
N ILE A 317 8.66 -16.45 -3.84
CA ILE A 317 10.11 -16.31 -3.75
C ILE A 317 10.78 -17.70 -3.72
N THR A 318 10.22 -18.62 -2.96
CA THR A 318 10.73 -20.01 -2.87
C THR A 318 10.59 -20.74 -4.20
N GLN A 319 9.41 -20.68 -4.83
CA GLN A 319 9.14 -21.43 -6.07
C GLN A 319 9.84 -20.84 -7.30
N LEU A 320 10.10 -19.53 -7.31
CA LEU A 320 10.75 -18.84 -8.42
C LEU A 320 12.27 -18.68 -8.25
N ALA A 321 12.83 -19.15 -7.13
CA ALA A 321 14.25 -18.99 -6.81
C ALA A 321 15.18 -19.53 -7.90
N GLU A 322 14.82 -20.63 -8.56
CA GLU A 322 15.60 -21.20 -9.66
C GLU A 322 15.76 -20.22 -10.82
N LEU A 323 14.69 -19.51 -11.20
CA LEU A 323 14.75 -18.51 -12.26
C LEU A 323 15.67 -17.34 -11.90
N GLN A 324 15.65 -16.91 -10.65
CA GLN A 324 16.57 -15.88 -10.16
C GLN A 324 18.01 -16.36 -10.14
N ASN A 325 18.25 -17.57 -9.66
CA ASN A 325 19.60 -18.16 -9.60
C ASN A 325 20.23 -18.30 -10.99
N LYS A 326 19.41 -18.49 -12.01
CA LYS A 326 19.86 -18.53 -13.41
C LYS A 326 19.99 -17.12 -14.05
N GLY A 327 19.74 -16.05 -13.29
CA GLY A 327 19.82 -14.69 -13.79
C GLY A 327 18.71 -14.29 -14.76
N LEU A 328 17.60 -15.02 -14.77
CA LEU A 328 16.50 -14.79 -15.72
C LEU A 328 15.48 -13.76 -15.21
N ILE A 329 15.34 -13.66 -13.90
CA ILE A 329 14.49 -12.67 -13.21
C ILE A 329 15.20 -12.16 -11.96
N GLU A 330 14.69 -11.05 -11.42
CA GLU A 330 15.02 -10.61 -10.07
C GLU A 330 13.75 -10.68 -9.22
N LEU A 331 13.86 -11.28 -8.05
CA LEU A 331 12.78 -11.36 -7.05
C LEU A 331 12.96 -10.27 -5.99
N PRO A 332 11.86 -9.81 -5.38
CA PRO A 332 11.96 -8.97 -4.19
C PRO A 332 12.52 -9.77 -3.03
N GLU A 333 13.17 -9.09 -2.10
CA GLU A 333 13.65 -9.69 -0.87
C GLU A 333 12.49 -9.88 0.12
N LEU A 334 12.41 -11.04 0.75
CA LEU A 334 11.49 -11.27 1.85
C LEU A 334 12.00 -10.54 3.08
N SER A 335 11.25 -9.56 3.56
CA SER A 335 11.64 -8.73 4.69
C SER A 335 10.48 -8.47 5.64
N GLU A 336 10.80 -8.14 6.90
CA GLU A 336 9.81 -7.81 7.94
C GLU A 336 9.12 -6.46 7.70
N ASP A 337 9.72 -5.60 6.89
CA ASP A 337 9.24 -4.25 6.59
C ASP A 337 8.53 -4.17 5.23
N HIS A 338 7.75 -5.19 4.92
CA HIS A 338 6.95 -5.27 3.69
C HIS A 338 5.56 -5.87 3.99
N VAL A 339 4.50 -5.25 3.48
CA VAL A 339 3.12 -5.76 3.63
C VAL A 339 2.53 -6.28 2.32
N TRP A 340 3.33 -6.35 1.29
CA TRP A 340 3.00 -7.04 0.03
C TRP A 340 1.68 -6.61 -0.59
N HIS A 341 1.51 -5.32 -0.73
CA HIS A 341 0.38 -4.78 -1.48
C HIS A 341 0.42 -5.26 -2.94
N LEU A 342 1.62 -5.25 -3.53
CA LEU A 342 1.90 -5.81 -4.85
C LEU A 342 3.14 -6.71 -4.76
N PHE A 343 3.27 -7.61 -5.73
CA PHE A 343 4.43 -8.50 -5.86
C PHE A 343 5.19 -8.18 -7.15
N PRO A 344 6.26 -7.39 -7.08
CA PRO A 344 7.06 -7.01 -8.23
C PRO A 344 8.14 -8.06 -8.53
N ILE A 345 8.28 -8.46 -9.77
CA ILE A 345 9.50 -9.10 -10.27
C ILE A 345 10.11 -8.23 -11.35
N LYS A 346 11.38 -8.40 -11.65
CA LYS A 346 12.01 -7.78 -12.81
C LYS A 346 12.35 -8.83 -13.84
N VAL A 347 12.04 -8.52 -15.08
CA VAL A 347 12.42 -9.32 -16.26
C VAL A 347 13.23 -8.41 -17.20
N ARG A 348 13.84 -8.97 -18.25
CA ARG A 348 14.51 -8.12 -19.22
C ARG A 348 13.51 -7.21 -19.92
N THR A 349 13.89 -5.97 -20.12
CA THR A 349 13.01 -4.94 -20.71
C THR A 349 12.43 -5.39 -22.04
N GLU A 350 13.25 -5.95 -22.90
CA GLU A 350 12.88 -6.42 -24.25
C GLU A 350 11.89 -7.58 -24.25
N ASP A 351 11.84 -8.34 -23.16
CA ASP A 351 11.02 -9.55 -23.07
C ASP A 351 9.68 -9.31 -22.34
N ARG A 352 9.53 -8.22 -21.60
CA ARG A 352 8.39 -8.00 -20.69
C ARG A 352 7.04 -8.12 -21.38
N THR A 353 6.84 -7.41 -22.48
CA THR A 353 5.56 -7.40 -23.21
C THR A 353 5.20 -8.80 -23.70
N ASP A 354 6.18 -9.52 -24.24
CA ASP A 354 5.98 -10.88 -24.75
C ASP A 354 5.67 -11.86 -23.61
N ILE A 355 6.37 -11.74 -22.48
CA ILE A 355 6.07 -12.54 -21.28
C ILE A 355 4.64 -12.31 -20.81
N MET A 356 4.21 -11.07 -20.71
CA MET A 356 2.84 -10.73 -20.31
C MET A 356 1.79 -11.31 -21.26
N THR A 357 2.04 -11.17 -22.55
CA THR A 357 1.14 -11.67 -23.59
C THR A 357 1.03 -13.20 -23.54
N LYS A 358 2.14 -13.91 -23.47
CA LYS A 358 2.15 -15.38 -23.42
C LYS A 358 1.56 -15.94 -22.12
N LEU A 359 1.82 -15.29 -20.98
CA LEU A 359 1.16 -15.67 -19.72
C LEU A 359 -0.36 -15.59 -19.84
N HIS A 360 -0.85 -14.54 -20.49
CA HIS A 360 -2.29 -14.36 -20.68
C HIS A 360 -2.86 -15.35 -21.70
N GLU A 361 -2.27 -15.45 -22.88
CA GLU A 361 -2.78 -16.28 -23.98
C GLU A 361 -2.65 -17.77 -23.70
N ASP A 362 -1.51 -18.22 -23.18
CA ASP A 362 -1.21 -19.64 -23.04
C ASP A 362 -1.62 -20.19 -21.66
N PHE A 363 -1.65 -19.37 -20.63
CA PHE A 363 -1.92 -19.78 -19.25
C PHE A 363 -3.12 -19.12 -18.60
N GLY A 364 -3.73 -18.13 -19.24
CA GLY A 364 -4.85 -17.37 -18.69
C GLY A 364 -4.48 -16.51 -17.48
N VAL A 365 -3.19 -16.22 -17.31
CA VAL A 365 -2.66 -15.44 -16.20
C VAL A 365 -2.57 -13.96 -16.55
N GLN A 366 -3.29 -13.13 -15.78
CA GLN A 366 -3.21 -11.67 -15.90
C GLN A 366 -2.06 -11.14 -15.05
N THR A 367 -1.29 -10.23 -15.61
CA THR A 367 -0.21 -9.49 -14.94
C THR A 367 -0.38 -8.00 -15.23
N ASP A 368 0.35 -7.16 -14.52
CA ASP A 368 0.25 -5.71 -14.72
C ASP A 368 1.60 -5.03 -14.46
N VAL A 369 1.68 -3.76 -14.80
CA VAL A 369 2.87 -2.91 -14.61
C VAL A 369 2.46 -1.64 -13.85
N TYR A 370 3.00 -1.43 -12.67
CA TYR A 370 2.79 -0.24 -11.85
C TYR A 370 4.10 0.55 -11.73
N TYR A 371 4.33 1.59 -12.53
CA TYR A 371 3.40 2.14 -13.52
C TYR A 371 4.10 2.26 -14.86
N PRO A 372 3.40 2.17 -16.00
CA PRO A 372 4.05 2.15 -17.31
C PRO A 372 4.64 3.51 -17.75
N ILE A 373 4.08 4.61 -17.23
CA ILE A 373 4.57 5.96 -17.49
C ILE A 373 4.90 6.62 -16.16
N LEU A 374 6.18 6.97 -15.97
CA LEU A 374 6.66 7.62 -14.76
C LEU A 374 6.23 9.09 -14.71
N SER A 375 6.19 9.67 -13.51
CA SER A 375 5.68 11.03 -13.30
C SER A 375 6.40 12.09 -14.11
N HIS A 376 7.73 11.98 -14.23
CA HIS A 376 8.55 12.92 -15.01
C HIS A 376 8.55 12.65 -16.52
N MET A 377 7.92 11.57 -16.96
CA MET A 377 7.82 11.17 -18.36
C MET A 377 6.42 11.33 -18.93
N GLN A 378 5.48 11.87 -18.17
CA GLN A 378 4.15 12.19 -18.65
C GLN A 378 4.22 13.24 -19.77
N LYS A 379 3.28 13.17 -20.71
CA LYS A 379 3.29 14.05 -21.90
C LYS A 379 2.38 15.27 -21.75
N THR A 380 2.19 15.73 -20.52
CA THR A 380 1.48 16.99 -20.29
C THR A 380 2.40 18.18 -20.54
N PRO A 381 1.87 19.36 -20.92
CA PRO A 381 2.69 20.56 -21.15
C PRO A 381 3.61 20.92 -20.00
N LEU A 382 3.10 20.84 -18.76
CA LEU A 382 3.89 21.15 -17.56
C LEU A 382 5.09 20.23 -17.41
N VAL A 383 4.88 18.92 -17.56
CA VAL A 383 5.95 17.92 -17.41
C VAL A 383 6.98 18.05 -18.52
N GLN A 384 6.54 18.22 -19.75
CA GLN A 384 7.44 18.40 -20.91
C GLN A 384 8.29 19.65 -20.77
N ASP A 385 7.72 20.75 -20.28
CA ASP A 385 8.45 22.00 -20.06
C ASP A 385 9.47 21.87 -18.93
N LYS A 386 9.06 21.28 -17.81
CA LYS A 386 9.84 21.31 -16.57
C LYS A 386 10.81 20.14 -16.41
N TYR A 387 10.42 18.94 -16.83
CA TYR A 387 11.16 17.71 -16.54
C TYR A 387 11.73 17.00 -17.76
N SER A 388 11.65 17.58 -18.95
CA SER A 388 12.07 16.94 -20.21
C SER A 388 13.54 16.50 -20.23
N LYS A 389 14.40 17.17 -19.45
CA LYS A 389 15.83 16.85 -19.36
C LYS A 389 16.18 15.98 -18.15
N LEU A 390 15.21 15.71 -17.28
CA LEU A 390 15.44 14.92 -16.08
C LEU A 390 15.62 13.45 -16.44
N GLN A 391 16.72 12.85 -15.96
CA GLN A 391 16.99 11.43 -16.09
C GLN A 391 17.14 10.82 -14.69
N LEU A 392 16.30 9.83 -14.40
CA LEU A 392 16.34 9.05 -13.17
C LEU A 392 16.73 7.62 -13.52
N VAL A 393 18.03 7.37 -13.58
CA VAL A 393 18.62 6.15 -14.17
C VAL A 393 18.05 4.87 -13.53
N HIS A 394 18.02 4.79 -12.22
CA HIS A 394 17.53 3.60 -11.52
C HIS A 394 16.02 3.46 -11.60
N THR A 395 15.29 4.56 -11.49
CA THR A 395 13.83 4.57 -11.63
C THR A 395 13.42 4.11 -13.03
N GLU A 396 13.99 4.70 -14.06
CA GLU A 396 13.64 4.38 -15.45
C GLU A 396 13.98 2.94 -15.80
N LYS A 397 15.15 2.46 -15.41
CA LYS A 397 15.57 1.08 -15.65
C LYS A 397 14.67 0.09 -14.91
N ALA A 398 14.43 0.30 -13.61
CA ALA A 398 13.61 -0.60 -12.81
C ALA A 398 12.18 -0.70 -13.35
N HIS A 399 11.59 0.43 -13.78
CA HIS A 399 10.24 0.44 -14.31
C HIS A 399 10.13 -0.03 -15.77
N SER A 400 11.23 -0.11 -16.51
CA SER A 400 11.26 -0.80 -17.78
C SER A 400 11.27 -2.33 -17.63
N GLN A 401 11.62 -2.83 -16.46
CA GLN A 401 11.78 -4.25 -16.16
C GLN A 401 10.69 -4.83 -15.26
N VAL A 402 10.03 -4.01 -14.47
CA VAL A 402 9.07 -4.48 -13.46
C VAL A 402 7.83 -5.11 -14.08
N LEU A 403 7.43 -6.22 -13.51
CA LEU A 403 6.22 -6.96 -13.84
C LEU A 403 5.57 -7.40 -12.53
N HIS A 404 4.28 -7.10 -12.36
CA HIS A 404 3.56 -7.48 -11.15
C HIS A 404 2.78 -8.77 -11.36
N LEU A 405 2.99 -9.72 -10.47
CA LEU A 405 2.26 -10.99 -10.44
C LEU A 405 1.02 -10.86 -9.56
N PRO A 406 -0.03 -11.66 -9.83
CA PRO A 406 -1.21 -11.66 -8.96
C PRO A 406 -0.84 -11.96 -7.52
N LEU A 407 -1.36 -11.15 -6.59
CA LEU A 407 -1.19 -11.37 -5.15
C LEU A 407 -2.34 -10.66 -4.41
N TYR A 408 -3.20 -11.43 -3.76
CA TYR A 408 -4.32 -10.92 -2.97
C TYR A 408 -4.76 -11.98 -1.95
N PRO A 409 -5.47 -11.62 -0.86
CA PRO A 409 -5.80 -12.59 0.20
C PRO A 409 -6.60 -13.81 -0.26
N SER A 410 -7.47 -13.66 -1.26
CA SER A 410 -8.26 -14.77 -1.81
C SER A 410 -7.55 -15.58 -2.90
N PHE A 411 -6.27 -15.27 -3.18
CA PHE A 411 -5.46 -15.98 -4.15
C PHE A 411 -5.23 -17.41 -3.69
N THR A 412 -5.64 -18.40 -4.49
CA THR A 412 -5.49 -19.81 -4.12
C THR A 412 -4.09 -20.33 -4.46
N LEU A 413 -3.68 -21.39 -3.77
CA LEU A 413 -2.39 -22.01 -4.02
C LEU A 413 -2.33 -22.61 -5.44
N GLU A 414 -3.44 -23.14 -5.92
CA GLU A 414 -3.57 -23.67 -7.28
C GLU A 414 -3.42 -22.56 -8.33
N GLU A 415 -4.00 -21.39 -8.09
CA GLU A 415 -3.82 -20.21 -8.94
C GLU A 415 -2.34 -19.77 -8.95
N GLN A 416 -1.71 -19.75 -7.79
CA GLN A 416 -0.29 -19.42 -7.68
C GLN A 416 0.60 -20.43 -8.42
N ASP A 417 0.32 -21.73 -8.30
CA ASP A 417 1.03 -22.77 -9.04
C ASP A 417 0.91 -22.55 -10.54
N ARG A 418 -0.25 -22.15 -11.01
CA ARG A 418 -0.48 -21.84 -12.43
C ARG A 418 0.38 -20.66 -12.90
N VAL A 419 0.51 -19.62 -12.09
CA VAL A 419 1.38 -18.47 -12.39
C VAL A 419 2.84 -18.92 -12.46
N VAL A 420 3.30 -19.70 -11.49
CA VAL A 420 4.68 -20.20 -11.43
C VAL A 420 5.00 -21.10 -12.62
N GLU A 421 4.12 -22.04 -12.93
CA GLU A 421 4.24 -22.92 -14.09
C GLU A 421 4.34 -22.11 -15.39
N GLY A 422 3.48 -21.12 -15.54
CA GLY A 422 3.48 -20.24 -16.71
C GLY A 422 4.78 -19.48 -16.87
N LEU A 423 5.30 -18.93 -15.79
CA LEU A 423 6.58 -18.20 -15.81
C LEU A 423 7.75 -19.12 -16.20
N PHE A 424 7.84 -20.30 -15.63
CA PHE A 424 8.87 -21.26 -16.01
C PHE A 424 8.81 -21.64 -17.48
N HIS A 425 7.59 -21.78 -17.99
CA HIS A 425 7.39 -22.12 -19.40
C HIS A 425 7.76 -20.96 -20.33
N VAL A 426 7.23 -19.77 -20.07
CA VAL A 426 7.39 -18.58 -20.94
C VAL A 426 8.82 -18.07 -20.90
N ILE A 427 9.42 -17.94 -19.73
CA ILE A 427 10.78 -17.39 -19.58
C ILE A 427 11.83 -18.34 -20.16
N LYS A 428 11.68 -19.66 -20.00
CA LYS A 428 12.59 -20.64 -20.61
C LYS A 428 12.54 -20.61 -22.15
N GLN A 429 11.40 -20.31 -22.74
CA GLN A 429 11.27 -20.16 -24.20
C GLN A 429 12.04 -18.95 -24.71
N GLU A 430 12.02 -17.81 -23.97
CA GLU A 430 12.70 -16.58 -24.34
C GLU A 430 14.25 -16.70 -24.30
N VAL A 431 14.80 -17.59 -23.49
CA VAL A 431 16.26 -17.78 -23.32
C VAL A 431 16.86 -18.72 -24.38
N ARG A 432 16.05 -19.38 -25.18
CA ARG A 432 16.50 -20.37 -26.18
C ARG A 432 16.87 -19.77 -27.54
N VAL A 433 17.02 -18.46 -27.65
CA VAL A 433 17.43 -17.77 -28.88
C VAL A 433 18.89 -17.44 -28.86
#